data_cda10389680f857979ac1dca9d839583
#
_entry.id   cda10389680f857979ac1dca9d839583
#
_cell.length_a   1.000
_cell.length_b   1.000
_cell.length_c   1.000
_cell.angle_alpha   90.00
_cell.angle_beta   90.00
_cell.angle_gamma   90.00
#
_symmetry.space_group_name_H-M   'P 1'
#
loop_
_entity.id
_entity.type
_entity.pdbx_description
1 polymer ?
#
loop_
_entity_poly.entity_id
_entity_poly.type
_entity_poly.pdbx_seq_one_letter_code
_entity_poly.pdbx_strand_id
1 'polypeptide(L)'
;RERTGSIAERYTALCASCHGQNMEGGSAPSMLDDVWAYGGDDASLARSIRNGFPEKGMPAWGAAIDDKEIRAMVIYMREKRAKHQRDKTDFTKPVESITANSQLHPFRVDTWVAKLDQPYSLAFLPDGRSLVTEKRGDLRLIEKGQLVSKPVAGLPAVDNSGQAGLYDVVLHPNYAKNGWIYLAYADLQTSADGKSVSLTRVIRGKLKDGALVDQETVFKGPLEYHRPAGGVHFGGRIAFDRAGFLFFTIGERGDGKNSQDLARPTGKVHRIHDDGRIPADNPFVKDAKAAPTVWSYGHRNPQGLAFHPVTGELYDVEHGPRGGDELNLVKKGLNYGWPVITYGMNYNGTAMTDLTAKEGMEQPLTYWVPSIAPCGANFYTGDLFPKWKNHLFIATLAAEELHRIELVGGKVVAQEVVFKGLGRIRDVVNGPDGALYVLLPNRIARVAPAP
;
A
#
# COMPACT_ATOMS: atom_id res chain seq x y z
N ARG A 1 19.59 30.59 2.63
CA ARG A 1 20.62 29.54 2.49
C ARG A 1 19.91 28.23 2.38
N GLU A 2 19.94 27.61 1.20
CA GLU A 2 19.55 26.22 1.04
C GLU A 2 20.47 25.37 1.93
N ARG A 3 19.89 24.73 2.93
CA ARG A 3 20.61 23.78 3.79
C ARG A 3 20.61 22.43 3.08
N THR A 4 21.64 22.16 2.31
CA THR A 4 21.81 20.95 1.52
C THR A 4 22.68 19.94 2.28
N GLY A 5 22.06 19.12 3.12
CA GLY A 5 22.71 17.95 3.73
C GLY A 5 21.67 16.88 4.00
N SER A 6 22.04 15.60 3.87
CA SER A 6 21.15 14.49 4.23
C SER A 6 20.90 14.53 5.75
N ILE A 7 19.76 14.00 6.18
CA ILE A 7 19.45 13.91 7.62
C ILE A 7 20.47 13.07 8.39
N ALA A 8 21.11 12.10 7.73
CA ALA A 8 22.20 11.29 8.31
C ALA A 8 23.43 12.17 8.62
N GLU A 9 23.81 13.07 7.72
CA GLU A 9 24.90 14.04 7.93
C GLU A 9 24.56 15.01 9.06
N ARG A 10 23.29 15.46 9.13
CA ARG A 10 22.82 16.30 10.25
C ARG A 10 22.91 15.56 11.58
N TYR A 11 22.47 14.30 11.63
CA TYR A 11 22.61 13.48 12.83
C TYR A 11 24.08 13.35 13.26
N THR A 12 24.95 13.03 12.33
CA THR A 12 26.41 12.90 12.62
C THR A 12 27.00 14.18 13.17
N ALA A 13 26.62 15.32 12.60
CA ALA A 13 27.17 16.63 13.01
C ALA A 13 26.65 17.13 14.36
N LEU A 14 25.38 16.82 14.72
CA LEU A 14 24.71 17.46 15.85
C LEU A 14 24.46 16.52 17.03
N CYS A 15 24.31 15.22 16.78
CA CYS A 15 23.78 14.25 17.75
C CYS A 15 24.74 13.13 18.09
N ALA A 16 25.53 12.69 17.10
CA ALA A 16 26.34 11.46 17.23
C ALA A 16 27.42 11.51 18.31
N SER A 17 27.94 12.71 18.62
CA SER A 17 28.95 12.86 19.68
C SER A 17 28.47 12.41 21.06
N CYS A 18 27.18 12.50 21.32
CA CYS A 18 26.57 12.09 22.59
C CYS A 18 25.81 10.76 22.47
N HIS A 19 25.05 10.56 21.38
CA HIS A 19 24.15 9.42 21.19
C HIS A 19 24.76 8.25 20.42
N GLY A 20 26.06 8.32 20.04
CA GLY A 20 26.74 7.30 19.24
C GLY A 20 26.51 7.45 17.74
N GLN A 21 27.46 6.96 16.93
CA GLN A 21 27.41 7.07 15.46
C GLN A 21 26.21 6.34 14.84
N ASN A 22 25.78 5.25 15.46
CA ASN A 22 24.65 4.44 15.03
C ASN A 22 23.47 4.50 16.01
N MET A 23 23.40 5.53 16.87
CA MET A 23 22.34 5.70 17.88
C MET A 23 22.41 4.71 19.07
N GLU A 24 23.52 4.03 19.21
CA GLU A 24 23.76 3.03 20.26
C GLU A 24 23.87 3.60 21.68
N GLY A 25 23.98 4.91 21.81
CA GLY A 25 24.25 5.60 23.04
C GLY A 25 25.72 5.93 23.24
N GLY A 26 26.03 6.66 24.29
CA GLY A 26 27.37 7.10 24.69
C GLY A 26 27.29 7.88 25.98
N SER A 27 27.62 9.17 25.96
CA SER A 27 27.36 10.06 27.10
C SER A 27 25.88 10.36 27.29
N ALA A 28 25.05 10.10 26.27
CA ALA A 28 23.59 10.16 26.32
C ALA A 28 22.98 8.75 26.09
N PRO A 29 21.71 8.53 26.49
CA PRO A 29 21.05 7.24 26.30
C PRO A 29 20.99 6.78 24.84
N SER A 30 20.87 5.45 24.64
CA SER A 30 20.58 4.84 23.35
C SER A 30 19.23 5.34 22.79
N MET A 31 19.12 5.41 21.48
CA MET A 31 17.87 5.67 20.77
C MET A 31 17.34 4.39 20.08
N LEU A 32 17.96 3.23 20.30
CA LEU A 32 17.64 1.96 19.66
C LEU A 32 16.77 1.05 20.54
N ASP A 33 16.63 1.35 21.81
CA ASP A 33 15.81 0.62 22.78
C ASP A 33 14.41 1.25 22.93
N ASP A 34 13.57 0.65 23.80
CA ASP A 34 12.20 1.10 24.07
C ASP A 34 12.11 2.06 25.28
N VAL A 35 13.25 2.51 25.81
CA VAL A 35 13.30 3.33 27.03
C VAL A 35 13.35 4.82 26.68
N TRP A 36 12.23 5.51 26.86
CA TRP A 36 12.08 6.94 26.57
C TRP A 36 11.73 7.73 27.83
N ALA A 37 12.68 8.48 28.34
CA ALA A 37 12.50 9.25 29.58
C ALA A 37 11.45 10.38 29.47
N TYR A 38 11.19 10.89 28.25
CA TYR A 38 10.34 12.07 28.01
C TYR A 38 9.24 11.82 26.96
N GLY A 39 8.86 10.57 26.78
CA GLY A 39 7.90 10.14 25.78
C GLY A 39 8.53 9.70 24.47
N GLY A 40 8.03 8.56 23.96
CA GLY A 40 8.56 7.91 22.75
C GLY A 40 7.71 8.12 21.51
N ASP A 41 6.62 8.88 21.58
CA ASP A 41 5.84 9.26 20.40
C ASP A 41 6.55 10.36 19.58
N ASP A 42 6.17 10.53 18.32
CA ASP A 42 6.85 11.44 17.39
C ASP A 42 6.79 12.90 17.85
N ALA A 43 5.68 13.32 18.44
CA ALA A 43 5.53 14.68 18.96
C ALA A 43 6.43 14.93 20.18
N SER A 44 6.55 13.96 21.05
CA SER A 44 7.45 14.03 22.22
C SER A 44 8.91 14.02 21.80
N LEU A 45 9.29 13.18 20.84
CA LEU A 45 10.66 13.18 20.28
C LEU A 45 10.99 14.49 19.60
N ALA A 46 10.08 15.02 18.76
CA ALA A 46 10.26 16.32 18.10
C ALA A 46 10.40 17.45 19.11
N ARG A 47 9.59 17.47 20.16
CA ARG A 47 9.67 18.44 21.26
C ARG A 47 11.00 18.35 22.02
N SER A 48 11.47 17.13 22.30
CA SER A 48 12.75 16.88 22.96
C SER A 48 13.93 17.37 22.12
N ILE A 49 13.91 17.17 20.83
CA ILE A 49 14.94 17.71 19.91
C ILE A 49 14.87 19.25 19.86
N ARG A 50 13.68 19.83 19.70
CA ARG A 50 13.50 21.27 19.59
C ARG A 50 13.96 22.02 20.81
N ASN A 51 13.52 21.57 21.99
CA ASN A 51 13.71 22.30 23.25
C ASN A 51 14.98 21.89 23.98
N GLY A 52 15.50 20.68 23.70
CA GLY A 52 16.60 20.11 24.46
C GLY A 52 16.28 19.87 25.93
N PHE A 53 17.31 19.53 26.66
CA PHE A 53 17.35 19.43 28.14
C PHE A 53 18.70 19.99 28.59
N PRO A 54 18.90 21.33 28.54
CA PRO A 54 20.21 21.95 28.80
C PRO A 54 20.79 21.57 30.17
N GLU A 55 19.92 21.42 31.17
CA GLU A 55 20.30 20.99 32.52
C GLU A 55 20.81 19.54 32.58
N LYS A 56 20.58 18.74 31.53
CA LYS A 56 21.08 17.37 31.37
C LYS A 56 22.11 17.24 30.26
N GLY A 57 22.57 18.36 29.72
CA GLY A 57 23.61 18.40 28.70
C GLY A 57 23.11 18.25 27.25
N MET A 58 21.79 18.17 27.02
CA MET A 58 21.23 18.17 25.67
C MET A 58 20.86 19.59 25.23
N PRO A 59 21.55 20.18 24.22
CA PRO A 59 21.21 21.50 23.71
C PRO A 59 19.81 21.55 23.07
N ALA A 60 19.20 22.74 23.08
CA ALA A 60 18.00 23.03 22.29
C ALA A 60 18.37 23.22 20.83
N TRP A 61 17.91 22.35 19.95
CA TRP A 61 18.27 22.36 18.54
C TRP A 61 17.31 23.18 17.68
N GLY A 62 16.17 23.63 18.19
CA GLY A 62 15.15 24.37 17.41
C GLY A 62 15.63 25.70 16.79
N ALA A 63 16.75 26.27 17.27
CA ALA A 63 17.38 27.42 16.63
C ALA A 63 18.35 27.04 15.50
N ALA A 64 18.83 25.79 15.45
CA ALA A 64 19.82 25.30 14.49
C ALA A 64 19.19 24.49 13.35
N ILE A 65 18.07 23.81 13.61
CA ILE A 65 17.32 22.99 12.64
C ILE A 65 15.83 23.36 12.69
N ASP A 66 15.20 23.40 11.53
CA ASP A 66 13.78 23.75 11.42
C ASP A 66 12.86 22.53 11.66
N ASP A 67 11.55 22.78 11.68
CA ASP A 67 10.54 21.73 11.97
C ASP A 67 10.52 20.59 10.95
N LYS A 68 10.90 20.84 9.68
CA LYS A 68 11.05 19.79 8.66
C LYS A 68 12.23 18.89 9.01
N GLU A 69 13.37 19.51 9.36
CA GLU A 69 14.59 18.78 9.72
C GLU A 69 14.38 17.99 11.02
N ILE A 70 13.67 18.57 12.02
CA ILE A 70 13.30 17.86 13.26
C ILE A 70 12.45 16.65 12.93
N ARG A 71 11.42 16.77 12.10
CA ARG A 71 10.59 15.65 11.68
C ARG A 71 11.39 14.59 10.91
N ALA A 72 12.23 15.01 9.96
CA ALA A 72 13.11 14.10 9.25
C ALA A 72 14.08 13.38 10.20
N MET A 73 14.54 14.03 11.25
CA MET A 73 15.36 13.41 12.30
C MET A 73 14.59 12.31 13.05
N VAL A 74 13.35 12.57 13.43
CA VAL A 74 12.48 11.57 14.07
C VAL A 74 12.27 10.35 13.15
N ILE A 75 11.99 10.56 11.85
CA ILE A 75 11.86 9.48 10.86
C ILE A 75 13.17 8.67 10.81
N TYR A 76 14.31 9.33 10.72
CA TYR A 76 15.62 8.67 10.65
C TYR A 76 15.91 7.82 11.92
N MET A 77 15.56 8.33 13.10
CA MET A 77 15.66 7.58 14.35
C MET A 77 14.79 6.32 14.33
N ARG A 78 13.53 6.44 13.87
CA ARG A 78 12.61 5.29 13.72
C ARG A 78 13.16 4.23 12.77
N GLU A 79 13.70 4.65 11.62
CA GLU A 79 14.30 3.71 10.66
C GLU A 79 15.51 2.98 11.23
N LYS A 80 16.41 3.68 11.90
CA LYS A 80 17.59 3.08 12.52
C LYS A 80 17.20 2.06 13.59
N ARG A 81 16.20 2.40 14.41
CA ARG A 81 15.67 1.51 15.43
C ARG A 81 15.00 0.27 14.81
N ALA A 82 14.12 0.45 13.84
CA ALA A 82 13.46 -0.65 13.13
C ALA A 82 14.48 -1.57 12.45
N LYS A 83 15.51 -0.99 11.82
CA LYS A 83 16.62 -1.75 11.24
C LYS A 83 17.37 -2.55 12.32
N HIS A 84 17.72 -1.93 13.43
CA HIS A 84 18.41 -2.59 14.55
C HIS A 84 17.59 -3.76 15.12
N GLN A 85 16.27 -3.59 15.28
CA GLN A 85 15.38 -4.67 15.74
C GLN A 85 15.32 -5.81 14.71
N ARG A 86 15.22 -5.48 13.39
CA ARG A 86 15.19 -6.45 12.31
C ARG A 86 16.50 -7.22 12.17
N ASP A 87 17.66 -6.55 12.26
CA ASP A 87 18.98 -7.16 12.15
C ASP A 87 19.26 -8.19 13.25
N LYS A 88 18.51 -8.16 14.34
CA LYS A 88 18.53 -9.20 15.38
C LYS A 88 17.74 -10.47 15.01
N THR A 89 16.97 -10.42 13.93
CA THR A 89 16.13 -11.54 13.47
C THR A 89 16.85 -12.28 12.36
N ASP A 90 17.03 -13.60 12.50
CA ASP A 90 17.64 -14.43 11.46
C ASP A 90 16.62 -14.72 10.35
N PHE A 91 16.67 -13.96 9.26
CA PHE A 91 15.84 -14.15 8.07
C PHE A 91 16.47 -15.10 7.03
N THR A 92 17.62 -15.70 7.33
CA THR A 92 18.38 -16.49 6.34
C THR A 92 17.80 -17.88 6.11
N LYS A 93 16.92 -18.36 6.98
CA LYS A 93 16.27 -19.67 6.82
C LYS A 93 14.92 -19.51 6.16
N PRO A 94 14.67 -20.13 4.99
CA PRO A 94 13.33 -20.15 4.41
C PRO A 94 12.37 -20.86 5.37
N VAL A 95 11.40 -20.12 5.90
CA VAL A 95 10.37 -20.67 6.78
C VAL A 95 9.22 -21.14 5.88
N GLU A 96 9.03 -22.46 5.77
CA GLU A 96 7.94 -23.06 4.98
C GLU A 96 6.59 -22.93 5.69
N SER A 97 6.58 -23.03 7.00
CA SER A 97 5.41 -22.83 7.84
C SER A 97 5.78 -22.21 9.17
N ILE A 98 4.84 -21.50 9.77
CA ILE A 98 4.92 -21.01 11.13
C ILE A 98 3.66 -21.34 11.91
N THR A 99 3.80 -21.63 13.21
CA THR A 99 2.70 -21.63 14.18
C THR A 99 2.98 -20.51 15.16
N ALA A 100 2.02 -19.63 15.35
CA ALA A 100 2.17 -18.45 16.21
C ALA A 100 0.84 -18.07 16.87
N ASN A 101 0.92 -17.11 17.78
CA ASN A 101 -0.24 -16.52 18.44
C ASN A 101 -0.35 -15.05 18.04
N SER A 102 -1.51 -14.64 17.57
CA SER A 102 -1.92 -13.24 17.59
C SER A 102 -2.49 -12.91 18.98
N GLN A 103 -2.79 -11.63 19.21
CA GLN A 103 -3.51 -11.21 20.42
C GLN A 103 -4.86 -11.92 20.60
N LEU A 104 -5.50 -12.35 19.52
CA LEU A 104 -6.88 -12.86 19.53
C LEU A 104 -7.01 -14.34 19.23
N HIS A 105 -6.09 -14.92 18.44
CA HIS A 105 -6.16 -16.30 17.97
C HIS A 105 -4.78 -16.93 17.79
N PRO A 106 -4.60 -18.21 18.15
CA PRO A 106 -3.51 -19.03 17.65
C PRO A 106 -3.77 -19.35 16.16
N PHE A 107 -2.71 -19.39 15.36
CA PHE A 107 -2.81 -19.67 13.94
C PHE A 107 -1.58 -20.39 13.40
N ARG A 108 -1.74 -20.99 12.23
CA ARG A 108 -0.68 -21.60 11.43
C ARG A 108 -0.69 -21.02 10.03
N VAL A 109 0.49 -20.78 9.48
CA VAL A 109 0.70 -20.34 8.09
C VAL A 109 1.43 -21.44 7.36
N ASP A 110 0.81 -21.99 6.31
CA ASP A 110 1.39 -23.05 5.49
C ASP A 110 1.42 -22.64 4.02
N THR A 111 2.40 -23.12 3.29
CA THR A 111 2.41 -22.95 1.83
C THR A 111 1.22 -23.70 1.22
N TRP A 112 0.38 -22.97 0.48
CA TRP A 112 -0.75 -23.54 -0.26
C TRP A 112 -0.38 -23.85 -1.71
N VAL A 113 0.22 -22.87 -2.43
CA VAL A 113 0.69 -23.05 -3.81
C VAL A 113 2.07 -22.40 -3.94
N ALA A 114 3.01 -23.14 -4.49
CA ALA A 114 4.39 -22.68 -4.74
C ALA A 114 4.67 -22.48 -6.24
N LYS A 115 5.91 -22.05 -6.55
CA LYS A 115 6.43 -21.87 -7.93
C LYS A 115 5.72 -20.75 -8.70
N LEU A 116 5.28 -19.71 -8.01
CA LEU A 116 4.79 -18.46 -8.58
C LEU A 116 5.93 -17.47 -8.75
N ASP A 117 5.77 -16.52 -9.67
CA ASP A 117 6.75 -15.43 -9.89
C ASP A 117 6.10 -14.08 -9.57
N GLN A 118 6.39 -13.58 -8.38
CA GLN A 118 5.86 -12.30 -7.88
C GLN A 118 4.33 -12.19 -8.02
N PRO A 119 3.56 -13.14 -7.42
CA PRO A 119 2.09 -13.07 -7.45
C PRO A 119 1.61 -11.74 -6.85
N TYR A 120 0.65 -11.11 -7.53
CA TYR A 120 0.19 -9.77 -7.15
C TYR A 120 -1.21 -9.77 -6.54
N SER A 121 -2.14 -10.52 -7.10
CA SER A 121 -3.53 -10.63 -6.62
C SER A 121 -4.08 -12.04 -6.84
N LEU A 122 -5.07 -12.43 -6.03
CA LEU A 122 -5.71 -13.76 -6.05
C LEU A 122 -7.23 -13.62 -6.04
N ALA A 123 -7.92 -14.30 -6.95
CA ALA A 123 -9.37 -14.40 -6.98
C ALA A 123 -9.82 -15.87 -6.99
N PHE A 124 -10.73 -16.23 -6.08
CA PHE A 124 -11.34 -17.56 -6.01
C PHE A 124 -12.58 -17.62 -6.89
N LEU A 125 -12.60 -18.57 -7.83
CA LEU A 125 -13.75 -18.81 -8.69
C LEU A 125 -14.80 -19.69 -7.97
N PRO A 126 -16.11 -19.51 -8.26
CA PRO A 126 -17.16 -20.32 -7.62
C PRO A 126 -17.09 -21.83 -7.92
N ASP A 127 -16.37 -22.24 -8.96
CA ASP A 127 -16.17 -23.62 -9.35
C ASP A 127 -15.00 -24.31 -8.62
N GLY A 128 -14.36 -23.61 -7.66
CA GLY A 128 -13.25 -24.11 -6.85
C GLY A 128 -11.87 -23.88 -7.46
N ARG A 129 -11.79 -23.32 -8.66
CA ARG A 129 -10.53 -22.84 -9.24
C ARG A 129 -10.15 -21.48 -8.67
N SER A 130 -8.92 -21.01 -8.97
CA SER A 130 -8.48 -19.67 -8.60
C SER A 130 -7.62 -19.06 -9.69
N LEU A 131 -7.69 -17.74 -9.78
CA LEU A 131 -6.86 -16.94 -10.68
C LEU A 131 -5.82 -16.16 -9.87
N VAL A 132 -4.59 -16.12 -10.35
CA VAL A 132 -3.48 -15.35 -9.75
C VAL A 132 -2.81 -14.53 -10.84
N THR A 133 -2.68 -13.24 -10.61
CA THR A 133 -1.85 -12.39 -11.45
C THR A 133 -0.39 -12.50 -11.00
N GLU A 134 0.52 -12.65 -11.96
CA GLU A 134 1.96 -12.50 -11.75
C GLU A 134 2.41 -11.16 -12.32
N LYS A 135 3.23 -10.43 -11.59
CA LYS A 135 3.64 -9.04 -11.93
C LYS A 135 4.16 -8.91 -13.38
N ARG A 136 4.81 -9.96 -13.90
CA ARG A 136 5.38 -9.93 -15.26
C ARG A 136 4.37 -9.93 -16.39
N GLY A 137 3.08 -10.17 -16.10
CA GLY A 137 2.00 -10.10 -17.08
C GLY A 137 1.22 -11.41 -17.25
N ASP A 138 1.58 -12.46 -16.55
CA ASP A 138 0.89 -13.74 -16.62
C ASP A 138 -0.32 -13.77 -15.68
N LEU A 139 -1.45 -14.24 -16.17
CA LEU A 139 -2.59 -14.68 -15.37
C LEU A 139 -2.52 -16.20 -15.23
N ARG A 140 -2.37 -16.68 -14.00
CA ARG A 140 -2.20 -18.10 -13.72
C ARG A 140 -3.50 -18.70 -13.18
N LEU A 141 -3.74 -19.95 -13.53
CA LEU A 141 -4.86 -20.73 -13.04
C LEU A 141 -4.36 -21.74 -11.99
N ILE A 142 -5.11 -21.86 -10.90
CA ILE A 142 -4.92 -22.87 -9.87
C ILE A 142 -6.15 -23.78 -9.87
N GLU A 143 -5.94 -25.09 -9.99
CA GLU A 143 -6.98 -26.13 -9.93
C GLU A 143 -6.64 -27.13 -8.83
N LYS A 144 -7.59 -27.37 -7.93
CA LYS A 144 -7.42 -28.32 -6.79
C LYS A 144 -6.13 -28.06 -5.99
N GLY A 145 -5.78 -26.77 -5.78
CA GLY A 145 -4.55 -26.39 -5.08
C GLY A 145 -3.24 -26.60 -5.86
N GLN A 146 -3.32 -26.90 -7.16
CA GLN A 146 -2.17 -27.09 -8.04
C GLN A 146 -2.10 -25.99 -9.10
N LEU A 147 -0.91 -25.43 -9.31
CA LEU A 147 -0.68 -24.46 -10.36
C LEU A 147 -0.75 -25.13 -11.74
N VAL A 148 -1.66 -24.67 -12.58
CA VAL A 148 -1.73 -25.13 -13.99
C VAL A 148 -0.47 -24.64 -14.71
N SER A 149 0.19 -25.52 -15.46
CA SER A 149 1.51 -25.26 -16.07
C SER A 149 1.47 -24.11 -17.08
N LYS A 150 0.42 -24.01 -17.89
CA LYS A 150 0.26 -22.93 -18.89
C LYS A 150 -0.49 -21.75 -18.29
N PRO A 151 0.00 -20.52 -18.51
CA PRO A 151 -0.77 -19.31 -18.20
C PRO A 151 -2.08 -19.24 -19.00
N VAL A 152 -3.03 -18.45 -18.52
CA VAL A 152 -4.24 -18.10 -19.25
C VAL A 152 -3.83 -17.31 -20.50
N ALA A 153 -4.30 -17.75 -21.66
CA ALA A 153 -3.98 -17.11 -22.93
C ALA A 153 -4.82 -15.85 -23.17
N GLY A 154 -4.42 -15.04 -24.16
CA GLY A 154 -5.22 -13.92 -24.65
C GLY A 154 -5.10 -12.62 -23.83
N LEU A 155 -4.20 -12.54 -22.85
CA LEU A 155 -3.98 -11.28 -22.14
C LEU A 155 -3.37 -10.20 -23.04
N PRO A 156 -3.66 -8.91 -22.78
CA PRO A 156 -2.99 -7.81 -23.48
C PRO A 156 -1.50 -7.76 -23.12
N ALA A 157 -0.72 -7.07 -23.96
CA ALA A 157 0.67 -6.78 -23.66
C ALA A 157 0.77 -5.84 -22.44
N VAL A 158 1.60 -6.22 -21.47
CA VAL A 158 1.79 -5.51 -20.21
C VAL A 158 3.20 -4.91 -20.17
N ASP A 159 3.33 -3.63 -19.80
CA ASP A 159 4.63 -3.10 -19.36
C ASP A 159 5.00 -3.81 -18.05
N ASN A 160 6.14 -4.49 -18.03
CA ASN A 160 6.61 -5.25 -16.86
C ASN A 160 7.93 -4.71 -16.29
N SER A 161 8.35 -3.54 -16.73
CA SER A 161 9.58 -2.89 -16.29
C SER A 161 9.37 -2.04 -15.03
N GLY A 162 10.40 -1.88 -14.19
CA GLY A 162 10.32 -1.10 -12.95
C GLY A 162 9.19 -1.58 -12.02
N GLN A 163 8.29 -0.66 -11.64
CA GLN A 163 7.09 -1.01 -10.85
C GLN A 163 5.88 -1.38 -11.72
N ALA A 164 5.99 -1.29 -13.04
CA ALA A 164 4.94 -1.70 -13.95
C ALA A 164 4.67 -3.20 -13.91
N GLY A 165 3.46 -3.63 -14.30
CA GLY A 165 3.10 -5.04 -14.30
C GLY A 165 1.60 -5.29 -14.51
N LEU A 166 1.23 -6.56 -14.37
CA LEU A 166 -0.15 -7.00 -14.18
C LEU A 166 -0.46 -6.95 -12.68
N TYR A 167 -1.52 -6.25 -12.30
CA TYR A 167 -1.82 -5.93 -10.92
C TYR A 167 -2.98 -6.78 -10.40
N ASP A 168 -4.16 -6.20 -10.33
CA ASP A 168 -5.29 -6.81 -9.66
C ASP A 168 -6.11 -7.72 -10.58
N VAL A 169 -6.69 -8.76 -9.99
CA VAL A 169 -7.74 -9.58 -10.59
C VAL A 169 -8.93 -9.66 -9.65
N VAL A 170 -10.09 -9.19 -10.11
CA VAL A 170 -11.31 -9.16 -9.31
C VAL A 170 -12.48 -9.73 -10.11
N LEU A 171 -13.32 -10.54 -9.46
CA LEU A 171 -14.56 -11.01 -10.07
C LEU A 171 -15.66 -9.96 -9.93
N HIS A 172 -16.50 -9.86 -10.94
CA HIS A 172 -17.75 -9.10 -10.81
C HIS A 172 -18.60 -9.64 -9.65
N PRO A 173 -19.29 -8.81 -8.85
CA PRO A 173 -20.13 -9.28 -7.74
C PRO A 173 -21.18 -10.33 -8.16
N ASN A 174 -21.66 -10.26 -9.42
CA ASN A 174 -22.56 -11.25 -10.02
C ASN A 174 -21.85 -12.22 -10.99
N TYR A 175 -20.58 -12.56 -10.72
CA TYR A 175 -19.76 -13.41 -11.59
C TYR A 175 -20.48 -14.71 -12.01
N ALA A 176 -21.16 -15.37 -11.08
CA ALA A 176 -21.90 -16.60 -11.36
C ALA A 176 -22.95 -16.46 -12.48
N LYS A 177 -23.44 -15.24 -12.74
CA LYS A 177 -24.43 -14.95 -13.79
C LYS A 177 -23.79 -14.42 -15.08
N ASN A 178 -22.72 -13.63 -14.98
CA ASN A 178 -22.18 -12.89 -16.12
C ASN A 178 -20.76 -13.29 -16.54
N GLY A 179 -20.01 -13.98 -15.66
CA GLY A 179 -18.66 -14.47 -15.94
C GLY A 179 -17.58 -13.38 -16.07
N TRP A 180 -17.87 -12.12 -15.71
CA TRP A 180 -16.90 -11.04 -15.86
C TRP A 180 -15.78 -11.10 -14.82
N ILE A 181 -14.55 -10.99 -15.32
CA ILE A 181 -13.30 -10.86 -14.58
C ILE A 181 -12.70 -9.52 -14.95
N TYR A 182 -12.24 -8.76 -13.96
CA TYR A 182 -11.59 -7.47 -14.14
C TYR A 182 -10.11 -7.59 -13.87
N LEU A 183 -9.31 -6.94 -14.72
CA LEU A 183 -7.85 -6.86 -14.59
C LEU A 183 -7.41 -5.41 -14.63
N ALA A 184 -6.50 -5.03 -13.72
CA ALA A 184 -5.74 -3.80 -13.80
C ALA A 184 -4.29 -4.10 -14.16
N TYR A 185 -3.72 -3.34 -15.08
CA TYR A 185 -2.35 -3.54 -15.55
C TYR A 185 -1.72 -2.25 -16.08
N ALA A 186 -0.42 -2.24 -16.23
CA ALA A 186 0.31 -1.17 -16.89
C ALA A 186 0.22 -1.33 -18.42
N ASP A 187 -0.63 -0.53 -19.04
CA ASP A 187 -0.86 -0.52 -20.49
C ASP A 187 0.32 0.14 -21.20
N LEU A 188 1.10 -0.65 -21.95
CA LEU A 188 2.24 -0.19 -22.71
C LEU A 188 1.76 0.46 -24.02
N GLN A 189 2.12 1.71 -24.23
CA GLN A 189 1.77 2.50 -25.39
C GLN A 189 3.01 3.18 -26.00
N THR A 190 2.87 3.69 -27.20
CA THR A 190 3.89 4.55 -27.85
C THR A 190 3.36 5.98 -27.93
N SER A 191 4.10 6.93 -27.37
CA SER A 191 3.79 8.35 -27.45
C SER A 191 4.01 8.91 -28.85
N ALA A 192 3.53 10.12 -29.11
CA ALA A 192 3.65 10.77 -30.43
C ALA A 192 5.12 10.98 -30.87
N ASP A 193 6.05 11.09 -29.93
CA ASP A 193 7.51 11.20 -30.17
C ASP A 193 8.22 9.83 -30.22
N GLY A 194 7.46 8.73 -30.30
CA GLY A 194 7.99 7.36 -30.48
C GLY A 194 8.52 6.69 -29.21
N LYS A 195 8.32 7.27 -28.02
CA LYS A 195 8.80 6.70 -26.77
C LYS A 195 7.80 5.72 -26.16
N SER A 196 8.31 4.70 -25.50
CA SER A 196 7.49 3.79 -24.69
C SER A 196 6.99 4.49 -23.43
N VAL A 197 5.67 4.49 -23.25
CA VAL A 197 4.98 5.10 -22.11
C VAL A 197 3.95 4.13 -21.56
N SER A 198 3.61 4.26 -20.27
CA SER A 198 2.59 3.42 -19.66
C SER A 198 1.75 4.16 -18.63
N LEU A 199 0.52 3.66 -18.46
CA LEU A 199 -0.42 4.10 -17.43
C LEU A 199 -1.27 2.90 -17.02
N THR A 200 -1.84 2.92 -15.83
CA THR A 200 -2.79 1.90 -15.37
C THR A 200 -4.06 1.93 -16.22
N ARG A 201 -4.42 0.76 -16.74
CA ARG A 201 -5.64 0.48 -17.50
C ARG A 201 -6.45 -0.59 -16.79
N VAL A 202 -7.77 -0.54 -16.93
CA VAL A 202 -8.69 -1.56 -16.44
C VAL A 202 -9.45 -2.14 -17.62
N ILE A 203 -9.46 -3.48 -17.71
CA ILE A 203 -10.27 -4.23 -18.66
C ILE A 203 -11.15 -5.21 -17.91
N ARG A 204 -12.19 -5.74 -18.59
CA ARG A 204 -12.90 -6.93 -18.19
C ARG A 204 -12.89 -7.96 -19.30
N GLY A 205 -13.03 -9.22 -18.97
CA GLY A 205 -13.09 -10.34 -19.91
C GLY A 205 -13.72 -11.57 -19.24
N LYS A 206 -13.84 -12.67 -19.98
CA LYS A 206 -14.36 -13.95 -19.48
C LYS A 206 -13.34 -15.03 -19.64
N LEU A 207 -13.28 -15.96 -18.68
CA LEU A 207 -12.44 -17.14 -18.77
C LEU A 207 -13.17 -18.25 -19.53
N LYS A 208 -12.62 -18.65 -20.69
CA LYS A 208 -13.15 -19.75 -21.51
C LYS A 208 -11.99 -20.57 -22.06
N ASP A 209 -12.02 -21.88 -21.86
CA ASP A 209 -11.05 -22.85 -22.41
C ASP A 209 -9.56 -22.46 -22.16
N GLY A 210 -9.27 -21.92 -20.96
CA GLY A 210 -7.93 -21.48 -20.59
C GLY A 210 -7.48 -20.15 -21.22
N ALA A 211 -8.39 -19.38 -21.80
CA ALA A 211 -8.13 -18.07 -22.39
C ALA A 211 -9.05 -16.98 -21.82
N LEU A 212 -8.56 -15.73 -21.78
CA LEU A 212 -9.36 -14.56 -21.50
C LEU A 212 -9.97 -14.04 -22.82
N VAL A 213 -11.28 -14.18 -22.95
CA VAL A 213 -12.05 -13.83 -24.16
C VAL A 213 -13.03 -12.69 -23.85
N ASP A 214 -13.74 -12.20 -24.88
CA ASP A 214 -14.75 -11.12 -24.78
C ASP A 214 -14.22 -9.89 -24.05
N GLN A 215 -12.97 -9.51 -24.33
CA GLN A 215 -12.30 -8.42 -23.61
C GLN A 215 -12.89 -7.05 -23.97
N GLU A 216 -13.18 -6.27 -22.94
CA GLU A 216 -13.67 -4.90 -23.04
C GLU A 216 -12.80 -3.96 -22.21
N THR A 217 -12.51 -2.77 -22.76
CA THR A 217 -11.86 -1.70 -21.98
C THR A 217 -12.89 -1.04 -21.09
N VAL A 218 -12.63 -1.06 -19.78
CA VAL A 218 -13.47 -0.41 -18.76
C VAL A 218 -12.93 0.98 -18.42
N PHE A 219 -11.59 1.10 -18.37
CA PHE A 219 -10.92 2.39 -18.23
C PHE A 219 -9.61 2.42 -19.01
N LYS A 220 -9.40 3.51 -19.75
CA LYS A 220 -8.12 3.86 -20.37
C LYS A 220 -7.92 5.37 -20.25
N GLY A 221 -6.84 5.78 -19.59
CA GLY A 221 -6.48 7.20 -19.50
C GLY A 221 -6.01 7.77 -20.85
N PRO A 222 -6.18 9.09 -21.10
CA PRO A 222 -5.64 9.76 -22.26
C PRO A 222 -4.13 9.58 -22.38
N LEU A 223 -3.63 9.43 -23.62
CA LEU A 223 -2.21 9.14 -23.89
C LEU A 223 -1.27 10.23 -23.35
N GLU A 224 -1.71 11.47 -23.35
CA GLU A 224 -0.95 12.63 -22.84
C GLU A 224 -0.59 12.55 -21.35
N TYR A 225 -1.33 11.74 -20.58
CA TYR A 225 -1.06 11.51 -19.15
C TYR A 225 -0.21 10.28 -18.87
N HIS A 226 0.14 9.50 -19.90
CA HIS A 226 1.09 8.41 -19.78
C HIS A 226 2.48 8.96 -19.45
N ARG A 227 3.23 8.20 -18.66
CA ARG A 227 4.60 8.55 -18.25
C ARG A 227 5.56 7.50 -18.83
N PRO A 228 6.87 7.76 -18.88
CA PRO A 228 7.83 6.78 -19.37
C PRO A 228 7.58 5.40 -18.78
N ALA A 229 7.67 4.37 -19.63
CA ALA A 229 7.49 2.98 -19.23
C ALA A 229 8.44 2.60 -18.08
N GLY A 230 8.04 1.65 -17.25
CA GLY A 230 8.83 1.15 -16.15
C GLY A 230 8.95 2.05 -14.94
N GLY A 231 8.35 3.21 -14.91
CA GLY A 231 8.43 4.15 -13.79
C GLY A 231 7.83 3.60 -12.49
N VAL A 232 7.30 4.51 -11.65
CA VAL A 232 6.80 4.21 -10.31
C VAL A 232 5.32 4.56 -10.15
N HIS A 233 4.71 4.13 -9.05
CA HIS A 233 3.40 4.56 -8.53
C HIS A 233 2.26 4.37 -9.51
N PHE A 234 1.90 3.12 -9.78
CA PHE A 234 0.81 2.76 -10.69
C PHE A 234 -0.55 2.61 -9.98
N GLY A 235 -0.60 2.44 -8.65
CA GLY A 235 -1.81 2.02 -7.95
C GLY A 235 -2.23 0.62 -8.39
N GLY A 236 -3.36 0.50 -9.08
CA GLY A 236 -3.78 -0.73 -9.76
C GLY A 236 -4.68 -1.64 -8.94
N ARG A 237 -5.27 -1.17 -7.82
CA ARG A 237 -6.28 -1.94 -7.06
C ARG A 237 -7.68 -1.67 -7.57
N ILE A 238 -8.51 -2.71 -7.51
CA ILE A 238 -9.92 -2.72 -7.92
C ILE A 238 -10.78 -3.18 -6.75
N ALA A 239 -11.90 -2.49 -6.52
CA ALA A 239 -12.92 -2.92 -5.57
C ALA A 239 -14.32 -2.60 -6.08
N PHE A 240 -15.30 -3.44 -5.78
CA PHE A 240 -16.71 -3.17 -6.05
C PHE A 240 -17.45 -2.78 -4.77
N ASP A 241 -18.29 -1.77 -4.86
CA ASP A 241 -19.25 -1.49 -3.80
C ASP A 241 -20.50 -2.41 -3.91
N ARG A 242 -21.38 -2.33 -2.92
CA ARG A 242 -22.61 -3.12 -2.90
C ARG A 242 -23.62 -2.75 -3.99
N ALA A 243 -23.51 -1.56 -4.56
CA ALA A 243 -24.35 -1.11 -5.67
C ALA A 243 -23.81 -1.56 -7.04
N GLY A 244 -22.62 -2.18 -7.07
CA GLY A 244 -21.98 -2.68 -8.29
C GLY A 244 -21.14 -1.63 -9.01
N PHE A 245 -20.86 -0.48 -8.40
CA PHE A 245 -19.88 0.45 -8.96
C PHE A 245 -18.47 -0.08 -8.75
N LEU A 246 -17.64 0.10 -9.77
CA LEU A 246 -16.24 -0.25 -9.76
C LEU A 246 -15.41 0.94 -9.31
N PHE A 247 -14.57 0.73 -8.28
CA PHE A 247 -13.54 1.65 -7.82
C PHE A 247 -12.17 1.11 -8.17
N PHE A 248 -11.27 1.99 -8.56
CA PHE A 248 -9.89 1.60 -8.85
C PHE A 248 -8.92 2.74 -8.54
N THR A 249 -7.65 2.40 -8.38
CA THR A 249 -6.61 3.34 -8.00
C THR A 249 -5.59 3.55 -9.11
N ILE A 250 -5.12 4.79 -9.27
CA ILE A 250 -3.96 5.13 -10.08
C ILE A 250 -3.03 6.00 -9.22
N GLY A 251 -1.77 5.62 -9.07
CA GLY A 251 -0.76 6.42 -8.39
C GLY A 251 -0.32 7.63 -9.22
N GLU A 252 0.44 8.53 -8.62
CA GLU A 252 0.81 9.83 -9.23
C GLU A 252 1.91 9.72 -10.29
N ARG A 253 2.47 8.53 -10.50
CA ARG A 253 3.45 8.23 -11.56
C ARG A 253 4.76 9.00 -11.45
N GLY A 254 5.24 9.25 -10.21
CA GLY A 254 6.52 9.88 -9.90
C GLY A 254 6.52 11.42 -9.96
N ASP A 255 5.35 12.04 -10.13
CA ASP A 255 5.20 13.49 -10.09
C ASP A 255 4.03 13.87 -9.16
N GLY A 256 4.37 14.24 -7.93
CA GLY A 256 3.39 14.54 -6.89
C GLY A 256 2.36 15.62 -7.27
N LYS A 257 2.72 16.57 -8.16
CA LYS A 257 1.80 17.61 -8.60
C LYS A 257 0.56 17.04 -9.29
N ASN A 258 0.69 15.86 -9.93
CA ASN A 258 -0.43 15.19 -10.59
C ASN A 258 -1.57 14.87 -9.60
N SER A 259 -1.26 14.61 -8.33
CA SER A 259 -2.26 14.24 -7.33
C SER A 259 -3.25 15.36 -7.04
N GLN A 260 -2.82 16.62 -7.15
CA GLN A 260 -3.66 17.80 -6.92
C GLN A 260 -4.36 18.30 -8.19
N ASP A 261 -3.95 17.87 -9.37
CA ASP A 261 -4.54 18.27 -10.65
C ASP A 261 -5.73 17.36 -10.98
N LEU A 262 -6.96 17.88 -10.88
CA LEU A 262 -8.19 17.14 -11.14
C LEU A 262 -8.37 16.74 -12.61
N ALA A 263 -7.70 17.40 -13.56
CA ALA A 263 -7.74 17.03 -14.98
C ALA A 263 -7.04 15.70 -15.23
N ARG A 264 -6.09 15.31 -14.37
CA ARG A 264 -5.27 14.11 -14.54
C ARG A 264 -5.85 12.90 -13.80
N PRO A 265 -5.80 11.72 -14.41
CA PRO A 265 -6.26 10.49 -13.75
C PRO A 265 -5.28 9.96 -12.69
N THR A 266 -4.10 10.54 -12.55
CA THR A 266 -3.01 10.06 -11.69
C THR A 266 -3.08 10.65 -10.28
N GLY A 267 -2.73 9.85 -9.26
CA GLY A 267 -2.85 10.22 -7.84
C GLY A 267 -4.31 10.28 -7.36
N LYS A 268 -5.13 9.30 -7.79
CA LYS A 268 -6.59 9.32 -7.61
C LYS A 268 -7.14 7.95 -7.21
N VAL A 269 -8.27 7.97 -6.52
CA VAL A 269 -9.25 6.89 -6.52
C VAL A 269 -10.34 7.27 -7.52
N HIS A 270 -10.72 6.34 -8.37
CA HIS A 270 -11.74 6.50 -9.40
C HIS A 270 -12.98 5.70 -9.10
N ARG A 271 -14.15 6.13 -9.62
CA ARG A 271 -15.41 5.40 -9.57
C ARG A 271 -16.08 5.43 -10.93
N ILE A 272 -16.49 4.26 -11.43
CA ILE A 272 -17.19 4.08 -12.69
C ILE A 272 -18.27 2.99 -12.55
N HIS A 273 -19.15 2.85 -13.54
CA HIS A 273 -19.95 1.64 -13.68
C HIS A 273 -19.07 0.45 -14.07
N ASP A 274 -19.58 -0.75 -13.87
CA ASP A 274 -18.91 -2.02 -14.22
C ASP A 274 -18.53 -2.15 -15.70
N ASP A 275 -19.18 -1.38 -16.57
CA ASP A 275 -18.94 -1.31 -18.02
C ASP A 275 -18.14 -0.07 -18.48
N GLY A 276 -17.66 0.74 -17.54
CA GLY A 276 -16.85 1.93 -17.81
C GLY A 276 -17.65 3.23 -17.99
N ARG A 277 -18.98 3.21 -18.00
CA ARG A 277 -19.80 4.44 -18.02
C ARG A 277 -19.54 5.27 -16.76
N ILE A 278 -19.64 6.59 -16.93
CA ILE A 278 -19.41 7.54 -15.83
C ILE A 278 -20.69 7.71 -15.01
N PRO A 279 -20.65 7.48 -13.66
CA PRO A 279 -21.78 7.76 -12.80
C PRO A 279 -22.12 9.25 -12.74
N ALA A 280 -23.41 9.59 -12.95
CA ALA A 280 -23.86 10.98 -13.00
C ALA A 280 -23.71 11.73 -11.66
N ASP A 281 -23.51 11.00 -10.58
CA ASP A 281 -23.33 11.52 -9.23
C ASP A 281 -21.87 11.55 -8.77
N ASN A 282 -20.90 11.31 -9.67
CA ASN A 282 -19.48 11.51 -9.33
C ASN A 282 -19.20 12.97 -8.93
N PRO A 283 -18.28 13.21 -7.98
CA PRO A 283 -18.11 14.55 -7.38
C PRO A 283 -17.72 15.63 -8.39
N PHE A 284 -16.95 15.26 -9.42
CA PHE A 284 -16.40 16.23 -10.39
C PHE A 284 -17.00 16.08 -11.80
N VAL A 285 -18.08 15.31 -11.98
CA VAL A 285 -18.67 15.02 -13.30
C VAL A 285 -19.18 16.26 -14.03
N LYS A 286 -19.51 17.32 -13.31
CA LYS A 286 -19.98 18.60 -13.87
C LYS A 286 -18.86 19.62 -14.10
N ASP A 287 -17.65 19.34 -13.65
CA ASP A 287 -16.49 20.21 -13.86
C ASP A 287 -15.78 19.80 -15.16
N ALA A 288 -15.91 20.62 -16.18
CA ALA A 288 -15.28 20.37 -17.49
C ALA A 288 -13.74 20.34 -17.46
N LYS A 289 -13.12 20.80 -16.35
CA LYS A 289 -11.67 20.78 -16.15
C LYS A 289 -11.20 19.58 -15.34
N ALA A 290 -12.10 18.73 -14.88
CA ALA A 290 -11.77 17.57 -14.08
C ALA A 290 -12.03 16.26 -14.85
N ALA A 291 -11.24 15.24 -14.58
CA ALA A 291 -11.50 13.89 -15.05
C ALA A 291 -12.78 13.35 -14.37
N PRO A 292 -13.84 13.03 -15.12
CA PRO A 292 -15.16 12.75 -14.54
C PRO A 292 -15.23 11.43 -13.75
N THR A 293 -14.22 10.58 -13.86
CA THR A 293 -14.09 9.33 -13.12
C THR A 293 -13.57 9.52 -11.69
N VAL A 294 -13.00 10.68 -11.36
CA VAL A 294 -12.35 10.93 -10.07
C VAL A 294 -13.39 10.87 -8.94
N TRP A 295 -13.09 10.04 -7.94
CA TRP A 295 -13.82 9.94 -6.68
C TRP A 295 -13.17 10.73 -5.56
N SER A 296 -11.84 10.56 -5.38
CA SER A 296 -11.01 11.33 -4.45
C SER A 296 -9.64 11.60 -5.07
N TYR A 297 -8.90 12.56 -4.53
CA TYR A 297 -7.63 13.01 -5.08
C TYR A 297 -6.59 13.34 -3.99
N GLY A 298 -5.38 13.69 -4.39
CA GLY A 298 -4.31 13.95 -3.43
C GLY A 298 -3.67 12.67 -2.89
N HIS A 299 -3.76 11.56 -3.63
CA HIS A 299 -3.12 10.30 -3.30
C HIS A 299 -1.73 10.18 -3.93
N ARG A 300 -0.82 9.49 -3.25
CA ARG A 300 0.50 9.20 -3.81
C ARG A 300 0.52 7.88 -4.59
N ASN A 301 0.31 6.77 -3.93
CA ASN A 301 0.33 5.43 -4.53
C ASN A 301 -0.54 4.45 -3.74
N PRO A 302 -1.85 4.51 -3.89
CA PRO A 302 -2.77 3.59 -3.21
C PRO A 302 -2.56 2.16 -3.74
N GLN A 303 -2.09 1.28 -2.87
CA GLN A 303 -1.75 -0.11 -3.18
C GLN A 303 -2.71 -1.13 -2.56
N GLY A 304 -3.60 -0.71 -1.64
CA GLY A 304 -4.70 -1.49 -1.12
C GLY A 304 -6.00 -0.69 -1.18
N LEU A 305 -7.11 -1.37 -1.44
CA LEU A 305 -8.44 -0.76 -1.56
C LEU A 305 -9.49 -1.77 -1.11
N ALA A 306 -10.25 -1.46 -0.07
CA ALA A 306 -11.22 -2.40 0.49
C ALA A 306 -12.47 -1.69 1.04
N PHE A 307 -13.64 -2.27 0.78
CA PHE A 307 -14.89 -1.87 1.42
C PHE A 307 -15.10 -2.61 2.73
N HIS A 308 -15.47 -1.85 3.78
CA HIS A 308 -15.87 -2.46 5.05
C HIS A 308 -17.17 -3.29 4.87
N PRO A 309 -17.17 -4.58 5.25
CA PRO A 309 -18.27 -5.49 4.91
C PRO A 309 -19.61 -5.14 5.58
N VAL A 310 -19.60 -4.36 6.67
CA VAL A 310 -20.82 -3.96 7.39
C VAL A 310 -21.23 -2.54 7.04
N THR A 311 -20.32 -1.56 7.15
CA THR A 311 -20.65 -0.14 6.93
C THR A 311 -20.69 0.26 5.46
N GLY A 312 -19.97 -0.44 4.58
CA GLY A 312 -19.82 -0.07 3.18
C GLY A 312 -18.87 1.11 2.95
N GLU A 313 -18.14 1.53 3.97
CA GLU A 313 -17.12 2.57 3.85
C GLU A 313 -15.89 2.04 3.09
N LEU A 314 -15.30 2.90 2.27
CA LEU A 314 -14.11 2.58 1.47
C LEU A 314 -12.85 3.00 2.21
N TYR A 315 -11.89 2.09 2.27
CA TYR A 315 -10.57 2.33 2.85
C TYR A 315 -9.50 2.09 1.81
N ASP A 316 -8.45 2.91 1.84
CA ASP A 316 -7.22 2.64 1.10
C ASP A 316 -6.02 2.60 2.02
N VAL A 317 -4.98 1.89 1.57
CA VAL A 317 -3.64 1.99 2.13
C VAL A 317 -2.69 2.42 1.03
N GLU A 318 -1.85 3.41 1.32
CA GLU A 318 -0.95 3.96 0.33
C GLU A 318 0.47 4.17 0.84
N HIS A 319 1.40 4.11 -0.11
CA HIS A 319 2.80 4.35 0.18
C HIS A 319 3.06 5.85 0.34
N GLY A 320 3.63 6.23 1.47
CA GLY A 320 4.33 7.49 1.63
C GLY A 320 5.66 7.50 0.87
N PRO A 321 6.43 8.58 0.98
CA PRO A 321 7.81 8.58 0.51
C PRO A 321 8.70 7.76 1.46
N ARG A 322 9.74 8.29 2.03
CA ARG A 322 10.52 7.62 3.09
C ARG A 322 9.83 7.85 4.44
N GLY A 323 9.05 6.87 4.90
CA GLY A 323 8.08 7.01 5.99
C GLY A 323 6.76 7.66 5.54
N GLY A 324 5.77 7.71 6.43
CA GLY A 324 4.47 8.34 6.17
C GLY A 324 3.57 7.55 5.21
N ASP A 325 3.65 6.23 5.23
CA ASP A 325 2.61 5.37 4.64
C ASP A 325 1.30 5.56 5.42
N GLU A 326 0.15 5.44 4.78
CA GLU A 326 -1.14 5.85 5.34
C GLU A 326 -2.23 4.78 5.21
N LEU A 327 -3.13 4.77 6.18
CA LEU A 327 -4.46 4.17 6.09
C LEU A 327 -5.49 5.29 6.07
N ASN A 328 -6.27 5.37 5.02
CA ASN A 328 -7.27 6.41 4.81
C ASN A 328 -8.70 5.86 4.77
N LEU A 329 -9.66 6.63 5.29
CA LEU A 329 -11.08 6.45 5.02
C LEU A 329 -11.44 7.30 3.81
N VAL A 330 -11.66 6.64 2.65
CA VAL A 330 -11.84 7.32 1.36
C VAL A 330 -13.27 7.83 1.19
N LYS A 331 -13.43 9.14 1.06
CA LYS A 331 -14.72 9.81 0.92
C LYS A 331 -14.83 10.55 -0.41
N LYS A 332 -16.05 10.71 -0.87
CA LYS A 332 -16.42 11.38 -2.11
C LYS A 332 -15.92 12.81 -2.17
N GLY A 333 -15.12 13.15 -3.17
CA GLY A 333 -14.68 14.50 -3.51
C GLY A 333 -13.58 15.07 -2.61
N LEU A 334 -13.04 14.28 -1.66
CA LEU A 334 -12.08 14.80 -0.69
C LEU A 334 -10.63 14.67 -1.18
N ASN A 335 -9.78 15.56 -0.64
CA ASN A 335 -8.35 15.69 -0.93
C ASN A 335 -7.52 15.07 0.17
N TYR A 336 -6.67 14.08 -0.16
CA TYR A 336 -5.79 13.37 0.79
C TYR A 336 -4.38 13.98 0.89
N GLY A 337 -4.18 15.14 0.28
CA GLY A 337 -3.14 16.08 0.59
C GLY A 337 -1.78 15.89 -0.07
N TRP A 338 -1.46 14.70 -0.62
CA TRP A 338 -0.19 14.51 -1.30
C TRP A 338 -0.01 15.46 -2.50
N PRO A 339 1.15 16.11 -2.71
CA PRO A 339 2.37 16.14 -1.89
C PRO A 339 2.45 17.34 -0.94
N VAL A 340 1.36 18.06 -0.72
CA VAL A 340 1.31 19.29 0.09
C VAL A 340 1.54 18.99 1.57
N ILE A 341 0.91 17.90 2.05
CA ILE A 341 1.09 17.37 3.40
C ILE A 341 1.66 15.95 3.32
N THR A 342 2.50 15.56 4.26
CA THR A 342 3.00 14.18 4.43
C THR A 342 3.68 14.01 5.79
N TYR A 343 3.65 12.80 6.32
CA TYR A 343 4.43 12.38 7.49
C TYR A 343 5.83 11.85 7.13
N GLY A 344 6.16 11.76 5.83
CA GLY A 344 7.43 11.25 5.32
C GLY A 344 8.46 12.33 4.96
N MET A 345 9.62 11.87 4.48
CA MET A 345 10.69 12.70 3.94
C MET A 345 11.13 12.21 2.56
N ASN A 346 11.94 12.96 1.84
CA ASN A 346 12.52 12.54 0.57
C ASN A 346 13.44 11.32 0.74
N TYR A 347 13.57 10.49 -0.29
CA TYR A 347 14.45 9.30 -0.25
C TYR A 347 15.92 9.62 -0.03
N ASN A 348 16.38 10.81 -0.43
CA ASN A 348 17.73 11.28 -0.15
C ASN A 348 17.95 11.75 1.31
N GLY A 349 16.91 11.68 2.16
CA GLY A 349 16.97 12.07 3.56
C GLY A 349 16.83 13.57 3.81
N THR A 350 16.37 14.33 2.81
CA THR A 350 16.01 15.74 3.03
C THR A 350 14.54 15.86 3.44
N ALA A 351 14.22 16.91 4.20
CA ALA A 351 12.83 17.22 4.54
C ALA A 351 12.03 17.58 3.28
N MET A 352 10.76 17.20 3.23
CA MET A 352 9.90 17.37 2.05
C MET A 352 8.98 18.57 2.17
N THR A 353 8.20 18.66 3.23
CA THR A 353 7.27 19.75 3.51
C THR A 353 7.22 20.06 5.00
N ASP A 354 6.83 21.28 5.39
CA ASP A 354 6.59 21.66 6.78
C ASP A 354 5.27 21.09 7.32
N LEU A 355 4.36 20.71 6.41
CA LEU A 355 2.98 20.45 6.76
C LEU A 355 2.72 18.94 6.87
N THR A 356 2.17 18.53 8.00
CA THR A 356 1.51 17.23 8.17
C THR A 356 0.00 17.35 8.06
N ALA A 357 -0.55 18.56 8.22
CA ALA A 357 -1.98 18.85 8.12
C ALA A 357 -2.20 20.20 7.44
N LYS A 358 -3.30 20.35 6.71
CA LYS A 358 -3.76 21.59 6.10
C LYS A 358 -5.27 21.58 5.96
N GLU A 359 -5.91 22.73 6.14
CA GLU A 359 -7.36 22.87 5.92
C GLU A 359 -7.74 22.45 4.50
N GLY A 360 -8.85 21.70 4.36
CA GLY A 360 -9.31 21.14 3.09
C GLY A 360 -8.56 19.89 2.64
N MET A 361 -7.68 19.32 3.48
CA MET A 361 -6.98 18.09 3.24
C MET A 361 -7.25 17.10 4.38
N GLU A 362 -7.63 15.86 4.02
CA GLU A 362 -7.95 14.81 4.97
C GLU A 362 -6.69 14.30 5.69
N GLN A 363 -6.89 13.84 6.90
CA GLN A 363 -5.84 13.21 7.69
C GLN A 363 -6.02 11.68 7.66
N PRO A 364 -4.93 10.91 7.59
CA PRO A 364 -5.01 9.46 7.69
C PRO A 364 -5.54 9.02 9.05
N LEU A 365 -6.22 7.88 9.09
CA LEU A 365 -6.64 7.23 10.33
C LEU A 365 -5.45 6.74 11.16
N THR A 366 -4.41 6.31 10.49
CA THR A 366 -3.09 6.01 11.03
C THR A 366 -2.03 6.12 9.93
N TYR A 367 -0.79 6.34 10.34
CA TYR A 367 0.36 6.36 9.44
C TYR A 367 1.53 5.58 10.04
N TRP A 368 2.49 5.19 9.22
CA TRP A 368 3.65 4.42 9.64
C TRP A 368 4.96 5.12 9.34
N VAL A 369 5.78 5.20 10.37
CA VAL A 369 7.17 5.68 10.31
C VAL A 369 8.01 4.71 11.16
N PRO A 370 8.96 4.00 10.56
CA PRO A 370 9.37 4.02 9.14
C PRO A 370 8.31 3.44 8.21
N SER A 371 8.53 3.61 6.89
CA SER A 371 7.68 3.00 5.87
C SER A 371 7.64 1.48 6.02
N ILE A 372 6.43 0.92 6.03
CA ILE A 372 6.15 -0.52 5.98
C ILE A 372 5.87 -0.99 4.55
N ALA A 373 5.66 -0.04 3.62
CA ALA A 373 5.18 -0.24 2.26
C ALA A 373 3.90 -1.10 2.22
N PRO A 374 2.76 -0.59 2.74
CA PRO A 374 1.50 -1.32 2.77
C PRO A 374 1.01 -1.61 1.36
N CYS A 375 0.43 -2.77 1.14
CA CYS A 375 0.02 -3.20 -0.18
C CYS A 375 -1.42 -3.72 -0.15
N GLY A 376 -1.69 -4.95 -0.55
CA GLY A 376 -3.05 -5.49 -0.50
C GLY A 376 -3.66 -5.37 0.88
N ALA A 377 -4.93 -4.99 0.92
CA ALA A 377 -5.70 -4.84 2.15
C ALA A 377 -7.09 -5.46 1.99
N ASN A 378 -7.56 -6.16 3.01
CA ASN A 378 -8.86 -6.80 2.97
C ASN A 378 -9.47 -6.91 4.36
N PHE A 379 -10.77 -6.72 4.47
CA PHE A 379 -11.50 -7.01 5.70
C PHE A 379 -11.74 -8.51 5.82
N TYR A 380 -11.45 -9.07 6.97
CA TYR A 380 -11.71 -10.49 7.20
C TYR A 380 -13.20 -10.76 7.33
N THR A 381 -13.71 -11.65 6.48
CA THR A 381 -15.13 -12.02 6.44
C THR A 381 -15.38 -13.51 6.74
N GLY A 382 -14.31 -14.30 6.91
CA GLY A 382 -14.40 -15.71 7.24
C GLY A 382 -14.92 -15.99 8.66
N ASP A 383 -15.12 -17.27 8.96
CA ASP A 383 -15.63 -17.73 10.25
C ASP A 383 -14.61 -18.54 11.07
N LEU A 384 -13.44 -18.87 10.49
CA LEU A 384 -12.39 -19.61 11.20
C LEU A 384 -11.76 -18.82 12.35
N PHE A 385 -11.76 -17.48 12.25
CA PHE A 385 -11.23 -16.58 13.25
C PHE A 385 -12.30 -15.58 13.72
N PRO A 386 -13.25 -15.99 14.59
CA PRO A 386 -14.41 -15.15 14.94
C PRO A 386 -14.06 -13.76 15.48
N LYS A 387 -12.97 -13.64 16.26
CA LYS A 387 -12.52 -12.35 16.81
C LYS A 387 -11.80 -11.46 15.80
N TRP A 388 -11.50 -11.94 14.60
CA TRP A 388 -10.95 -11.15 13.49
C TRP A 388 -12.03 -10.63 12.55
N LYS A 389 -13.28 -11.07 12.72
CA LYS A 389 -14.41 -10.68 11.85
C LYS A 389 -14.51 -9.17 11.72
N ASN A 390 -14.54 -8.67 10.48
CA ASN A 390 -14.56 -7.26 10.12
C ASN A 390 -13.32 -6.44 10.49
N HIS A 391 -12.23 -7.06 10.94
CA HIS A 391 -10.95 -6.38 11.06
C HIS A 391 -10.26 -6.27 9.70
N LEU A 392 -9.55 -5.17 9.47
CA LEU A 392 -8.76 -4.95 8.26
C LEU A 392 -7.39 -5.62 8.40
N PHE A 393 -7.04 -6.44 7.43
CA PHE A 393 -5.69 -7.00 7.29
C PHE A 393 -4.95 -6.27 6.19
N ILE A 394 -3.69 -5.92 6.45
CA ILE A 394 -2.83 -5.17 5.53
C ILE A 394 -1.53 -5.94 5.32
N ALA A 395 -1.25 -6.27 4.07
CA ALA A 395 -0.01 -6.87 3.63
C ALA A 395 1.08 -5.80 3.50
N THR A 396 2.31 -6.09 3.91
CA THR A 396 3.41 -5.12 3.82
C THR A 396 4.62 -5.68 3.08
N LEU A 397 5.24 -4.82 2.28
CA LEU A 397 6.38 -5.20 1.45
C LEU A 397 7.73 -4.95 2.12
N ALA A 398 7.91 -3.77 2.71
CA ALA A 398 9.20 -3.39 3.31
C ALA A 398 9.39 -3.96 4.70
N ALA A 399 8.32 -4.02 5.49
CA ALA A 399 8.36 -4.61 6.82
C ALA A 399 8.28 -6.15 6.81
N GLU A 400 7.76 -6.74 5.71
CA GLU A 400 7.54 -8.20 5.59
C GLU A 400 6.58 -8.73 6.66
N GLU A 401 5.54 -7.96 6.95
CA GLU A 401 4.59 -8.16 8.03
C GLU A 401 3.16 -8.27 7.51
N LEU A 402 2.32 -9.04 8.20
CA LEU A 402 0.86 -8.96 8.09
C LEU A 402 0.34 -8.16 9.28
N HIS A 403 -0.30 -7.03 9.02
CA HIS A 403 -0.92 -6.20 10.05
C HIS A 403 -2.41 -6.51 10.17
N ARG A 404 -2.95 -6.42 11.38
CA ARG A 404 -4.38 -6.42 11.68
C ARG A 404 -4.74 -5.08 12.32
N ILE A 405 -5.77 -4.46 11.78
CA ILE A 405 -6.31 -3.18 12.27
C ILE A 405 -7.77 -3.40 12.67
N GLU A 406 -8.12 -3.02 13.88
CA GLU A 406 -9.50 -2.97 14.34
C GLU A 406 -10.03 -1.56 14.22
N LEU A 407 -11.17 -1.43 13.53
CA LEU A 407 -11.83 -0.16 13.25
C LEU A 407 -13.20 -0.12 13.94
N VAL A 408 -13.45 0.94 14.70
CA VAL A 408 -14.76 1.19 15.32
C VAL A 408 -15.15 2.64 15.05
N GLY A 409 -16.32 2.83 14.42
CA GLY A 409 -16.80 4.17 14.07
C GLY A 409 -15.84 4.97 13.20
N GLY A 410 -15.14 4.31 12.26
CA GLY A 410 -14.15 4.94 11.37
C GLY A 410 -12.84 5.35 12.07
N LYS A 411 -12.55 4.81 13.23
CA LYS A 411 -11.31 5.07 14.00
C LYS A 411 -10.55 3.77 14.24
N VAL A 412 -9.23 3.84 14.20
CA VAL A 412 -8.35 2.74 14.62
C VAL A 412 -8.38 2.65 16.14
N VAL A 413 -8.85 1.51 16.68
CA VAL A 413 -8.91 1.24 18.13
C VAL A 413 -7.87 0.23 18.59
N ALA A 414 -7.41 -0.64 17.69
CA ALA A 414 -6.30 -1.55 17.92
C ALA A 414 -5.54 -1.88 16.64
N GLN A 415 -4.27 -2.17 16.77
CA GLN A 415 -3.42 -2.67 15.69
C GLN A 415 -2.36 -3.62 16.23
N GLU A 416 -2.04 -4.64 15.44
CA GLU A 416 -0.97 -5.58 15.73
C GLU A 416 -0.28 -6.09 14.47
N VAL A 417 0.97 -6.50 14.63
CA VAL A 417 1.67 -7.34 13.65
C VAL A 417 1.31 -8.79 13.95
N VAL A 418 0.55 -9.42 13.06
CA VAL A 418 0.08 -10.81 13.25
C VAL A 418 1.25 -11.79 13.09
N PHE A 419 2.03 -11.62 12.02
CA PHE A 419 3.30 -12.33 11.81
C PHE A 419 4.23 -11.54 10.88
N LYS A 420 5.51 -11.96 10.86
CA LYS A 420 6.58 -11.40 10.03
C LYS A 420 7.61 -12.45 9.65
N GLY A 421 8.50 -12.10 8.70
CA GLY A 421 9.66 -12.91 8.37
C GLY A 421 9.40 -14.06 7.39
N LEU A 422 8.29 -14.01 6.64
CA LEU A 422 8.01 -14.94 5.53
C LEU A 422 8.37 -14.35 4.16
N GLY A 423 8.88 -13.12 4.12
CA GLY A 423 9.16 -12.32 2.94
C GLY A 423 8.13 -11.22 2.71
N ARG A 424 8.32 -10.46 1.63
CA ARG A 424 7.44 -9.37 1.23
C ARG A 424 6.03 -9.87 0.96
N ILE A 425 5.04 -9.41 1.69
CA ILE A 425 3.64 -9.81 1.50
C ILE A 425 2.98 -8.82 0.55
N ARG A 426 2.54 -9.32 -0.61
CA ARG A 426 1.93 -8.49 -1.67
C ARG A 426 0.44 -8.27 -1.47
N ASP A 427 -0.28 -9.30 -1.02
CA ASP A 427 -1.73 -9.26 -0.88
C ASP A 427 -2.20 -10.16 0.25
N VAL A 428 -3.42 -9.91 0.72
CA VAL A 428 -4.14 -10.73 1.69
C VAL A 428 -5.59 -10.88 1.24
N VAL A 429 -6.07 -12.12 1.11
CA VAL A 429 -7.36 -12.43 0.51
C VAL A 429 -8.15 -13.40 1.39
N ASN A 430 -9.47 -13.20 1.49
CA ASN A 430 -10.36 -14.17 2.12
C ASN A 430 -10.55 -15.40 1.22
N GLY A 431 -10.30 -16.59 1.77
CA GLY A 431 -10.60 -17.84 1.09
C GLY A 431 -12.05 -18.28 1.27
N PRO A 432 -12.58 -19.09 0.33
CA PRO A 432 -13.94 -19.65 0.44
C PRO A 432 -14.08 -20.63 1.60
N ASP A 433 -13.00 -21.13 2.15
CA ASP A 433 -12.92 -22.00 3.32
C ASP A 433 -12.84 -21.23 4.64
N GLY A 434 -12.94 -19.89 4.62
CA GLY A 434 -12.86 -19.01 5.78
C GLY A 434 -11.46 -18.70 6.26
N ALA A 435 -10.41 -19.21 5.62
CA ALA A 435 -9.02 -18.88 5.89
C ALA A 435 -8.62 -17.55 5.23
N LEU A 436 -7.50 -16.96 5.67
CA LEU A 436 -6.80 -15.93 4.91
C LEU A 436 -5.71 -16.54 4.04
N TYR A 437 -5.51 -15.95 2.88
CA TYR A 437 -4.42 -16.30 1.97
C TYR A 437 -3.52 -15.09 1.76
N VAL A 438 -2.22 -15.29 1.89
CA VAL A 438 -1.21 -14.22 1.74
C VAL A 438 -0.28 -14.54 0.57
N LEU A 439 -0.04 -13.53 -0.26
CA LEU A 439 0.80 -13.66 -1.45
C LEU A 439 2.23 -13.24 -1.12
N LEU A 440 3.14 -14.20 -1.21
CA LEU A 440 4.57 -14.08 -0.97
C LEU A 440 5.34 -14.08 -2.31
N PRO A 441 6.62 -13.71 -2.37
CA PRO A 441 7.31 -13.49 -3.64
C PRO A 441 7.28 -14.67 -4.63
N ASN A 442 7.16 -15.90 -4.14
CA ASN A 442 7.24 -17.13 -4.96
C ASN A 442 6.14 -18.16 -4.63
N ARG A 443 5.18 -17.80 -3.77
CA ARG A 443 4.12 -18.71 -3.29
C ARG A 443 2.92 -17.97 -2.74
N ILE A 444 1.85 -18.70 -2.53
CA ILE A 444 0.71 -18.29 -1.72
C ILE A 444 0.71 -19.17 -0.47
N ALA A 445 0.56 -18.55 0.68
CA ALA A 445 0.41 -19.26 1.95
C ALA A 445 -1.00 -19.06 2.52
N ARG A 446 -1.49 -20.10 3.21
CA ARG A 446 -2.80 -20.17 3.87
C ARG A 446 -2.63 -19.96 5.36
N VAL A 447 -3.37 -19.04 5.93
CA VAL A 447 -3.44 -18.75 7.37
C VAL A 447 -4.71 -19.39 7.93
N ALA A 448 -4.56 -20.37 8.79
CA ALA A 448 -5.66 -21.12 9.40
C ALA A 448 -5.46 -21.24 10.92
N PRO A 449 -6.51 -21.60 11.70
CA PRO A 449 -6.32 -21.87 13.11
C PRO A 449 -5.23 -22.92 13.36
N ALA A 450 -4.43 -22.71 14.40
CA ALA A 450 -3.52 -23.73 14.88
C ALA A 450 -4.32 -24.89 15.51
N PRO A 451 -3.80 -26.12 15.47
CA PRO A 451 -4.43 -27.26 16.13
C PRO A 451 -4.62 -27.06 17.63
#